data_0203093d90609ddd7d4a994075932e3e
#
_entry.id   0203093d90609ddd7d4a994075932e3e
#
_cell.length_a   1.000
_cell.length_b   1.000
_cell.length_c   1.000
_cell.angle_alpha   90.00
_cell.angle_beta   90.00
_cell.angle_gamma   90.00
#
_symmetry.space_group_name_H-M   'P 1'
#
loop_
_entity.id
_entity.type
_entity.pdbx_description
1 polymer ?
#
loop_
_entity_poly.entity_id
_entity_poly.type
_entity_poly.pdbx_seq_one_letter_code
_entity_poly.pdbx_strand_id
1 'polypeptide(L)'
;MSANSPSQQQFAALDLGSNSFHLIIARLVEGQLQPIFKFKQPVQLAQGLNGRYLSDAAIARGLDALKQCAVRLEGFTTDSVKVVATHTLRRAKNRKQFLAAAAKVLPFPIEVISGREEARLIYRGVSETIADSVGELVIDIGGGSSEFAFGKNKQASVLSSRSVGSLACTTQFFNDGKISAKRFDKAVVYVRQQIEPVANALAGKRVQAVYGTSGTVKAIYQWVSKTINSSASGLTMADLLACRDQLIAAKHVDNLQTEVISDDRRVSIVGGLAVLIGIFEELELERLQPHDAALREGVLYELAQEVLRLEDVRERTIYSLAQRYSVDEAQASRVWRTAYQLYQAVAAAWQIDSHDMELLLEGAAKLHEVGLSISASGVQKHSGYILSNAYMPGFNAEEQRLLATVVRFFRKKLKPEEFPELALFDQSQLVKLILILRLAVVINSDRQDRRLVDGVSVKESQLTLKLTKAARLDAVLQAQLDDEAATFKKLGYRLLYVAS
;
A
#
# COMPACT_ATOMS: atom_id res chain seq x y z
N MET A 1 -29.88 -32.81 14.55
CA MET A 1 -29.67 -31.70 13.60
C MET A 1 -29.21 -30.51 14.42
N SER A 2 -27.90 -30.36 14.58
CA SER A 2 -27.32 -29.21 15.30
C SER A 2 -27.29 -28.04 14.32
N ALA A 3 -28.04 -27.00 14.63
CA ALA A 3 -27.95 -25.71 13.94
C ALA A 3 -26.51 -25.20 14.09
N ASN A 4 -25.77 -25.16 12.99
CA ASN A 4 -24.53 -24.41 12.88
C ASN A 4 -24.86 -22.94 13.19
N SER A 5 -24.52 -22.47 14.38
CA SER A 5 -24.40 -21.05 14.66
C SER A 5 -23.43 -20.47 13.60
N PRO A 6 -23.74 -19.36 12.93
CA PRO A 6 -22.82 -18.77 12.01
C PRO A 6 -21.51 -18.50 12.77
N SER A 7 -20.45 -19.20 12.40
CA SER A 7 -19.11 -18.99 12.94
C SER A 7 -18.81 -17.50 12.77
N GLN A 8 -18.70 -16.77 13.89
CA GLN A 8 -18.37 -15.34 13.86
C GLN A 8 -17.00 -15.21 13.22
N GLN A 9 -16.99 -14.74 11.97
CA GLN A 9 -15.77 -14.63 11.19
C GLN A 9 -14.81 -13.63 11.84
N GLN A 10 -13.59 -14.06 12.10
CA GLN A 10 -12.55 -13.25 12.72
C GLN A 10 -11.54 -12.80 11.69
N PHE A 11 -11.06 -11.58 11.83
CA PHE A 11 -10.05 -10.96 11.00
C PHE A 11 -8.91 -10.45 11.86
N ALA A 12 -7.70 -10.45 11.32
CA ALA A 12 -6.54 -9.92 11.99
C ALA A 12 -5.75 -8.98 11.07
N ALA A 13 -5.32 -7.85 11.63
CA ALA A 13 -4.41 -6.92 10.97
C ALA A 13 -3.14 -6.76 11.80
N LEU A 14 -1.98 -6.95 11.18
CA LEU A 14 -0.68 -6.75 11.79
C LEU A 14 0.06 -5.64 11.06
N ASP A 15 0.34 -4.55 11.77
CA ASP A 15 1.10 -3.40 11.30
C ASP A 15 2.54 -3.47 11.81
N LEU A 16 3.51 -3.52 10.89
CA LEU A 16 4.95 -3.50 11.16
C LEU A 16 5.47 -2.06 11.07
N GLY A 17 5.17 -1.28 12.11
CA GLY A 17 5.56 0.11 12.21
C GLY A 17 7.04 0.34 12.53
N SER A 18 7.48 1.58 12.41
CA SER A 18 8.87 2.00 12.67
C SER A 18 9.31 1.84 14.13
N ASN A 19 8.41 2.03 15.07
CA ASN A 19 8.70 1.94 16.52
C ASN A 19 8.17 0.64 17.14
N SER A 20 6.97 0.22 16.77
CA SER A 20 6.28 -0.92 17.36
C SER A 20 5.54 -1.71 16.30
N PHE A 21 5.39 -3.02 16.53
CA PHE A 21 4.45 -3.86 15.80
C PHE A 21 3.13 -3.90 16.56
N HIS A 22 2.04 -3.83 15.82
CA HIS A 22 0.69 -3.78 16.36
C HIS A 22 -0.20 -4.82 15.70
N LEU A 23 -0.71 -5.73 16.48
CA LEU A 23 -1.71 -6.71 16.06
C LEU A 23 -3.07 -6.31 16.63
N ILE A 24 -4.09 -6.38 15.78
CA ILE A 24 -5.50 -6.30 16.19
C ILE A 24 -6.25 -7.50 15.62
N ILE A 25 -7.08 -8.13 16.45
CA ILE A 25 -8.03 -9.14 16.03
C ILE A 25 -9.43 -8.60 16.27
N ALA A 26 -10.29 -8.72 15.27
CA ALA A 26 -11.69 -8.32 15.36
C ALA A 26 -12.60 -9.42 14.82
N ARG A 27 -13.83 -9.45 15.29
CA ARG A 27 -14.90 -10.29 14.75
C ARG A 27 -15.91 -9.42 13.99
N LEU A 28 -16.49 -9.97 12.96
CA LEU A 28 -17.57 -9.33 12.24
C LEU A 28 -18.92 -9.74 12.90
N VAL A 29 -19.68 -8.76 13.38
CA VAL A 29 -20.99 -8.95 13.98
C VAL A 29 -21.95 -7.95 13.36
N GLU A 30 -23.00 -8.42 12.70
CA GLU A 30 -24.02 -7.57 12.08
C GLU A 30 -23.44 -6.46 11.17
N GLY A 31 -22.39 -6.78 10.41
CA GLY A 31 -21.74 -5.81 9.52
C GLY A 31 -20.79 -4.81 10.21
N GLN A 32 -20.57 -4.96 11.52
CA GLN A 32 -19.64 -4.14 12.30
C GLN A 32 -18.43 -4.94 12.77
N LEU A 33 -17.25 -4.36 12.67
CA LEU A 33 -16.03 -4.93 13.22
C LEU A 33 -15.90 -4.60 14.70
N GLN A 34 -15.92 -5.65 15.52
CA GLN A 34 -15.71 -5.55 16.97
C GLN A 34 -14.29 -6.02 17.32
N PRO A 35 -13.37 -5.13 17.72
CA PRO A 35 -12.07 -5.53 18.24
C PRO A 35 -12.21 -6.42 19.47
N ILE A 36 -11.60 -7.61 19.44
CA ILE A 36 -11.60 -8.56 20.54
C ILE A 36 -10.24 -8.75 21.19
N PHE A 37 -9.17 -8.35 20.47
CA PHE A 37 -7.82 -8.45 20.98
C PHE A 37 -6.92 -7.37 20.35
N LYS A 38 -6.05 -6.76 21.17
CA LYS A 38 -5.02 -5.82 20.74
C LYS A 38 -3.69 -6.19 21.39
N PHE A 39 -2.63 -6.24 20.59
CA PHE A 39 -1.28 -6.50 21.06
C PHE A 39 -0.31 -5.50 20.44
N LYS A 40 0.55 -4.92 21.27
CA LYS A 40 1.59 -3.97 20.85
C LYS A 40 2.94 -4.46 21.37
N GLN A 41 3.91 -4.58 20.49
CA GLN A 41 5.28 -4.95 20.84
C GLN A 41 6.24 -3.86 20.37
N PRO A 42 6.99 -3.19 21.27
CA PRO A 42 8.08 -2.29 20.91
C PRO A 42 9.18 -3.06 20.18
N VAL A 43 9.57 -2.61 19.00
CA VAL A 43 10.60 -3.25 18.15
C VAL A 43 11.72 -2.27 17.82
N GLN A 44 11.39 -0.99 17.71
CA GLN A 44 12.34 0.08 17.39
C GLN A 44 13.16 -0.19 16.11
N LEU A 45 12.48 -0.62 15.04
CA LEU A 45 13.14 -0.89 13.76
C LEU A 45 13.87 0.34 13.20
N ALA A 46 13.27 1.52 13.34
CA ALA A 46 13.85 2.75 12.83
C ALA A 46 15.18 3.10 13.49
N GLN A 47 15.35 2.82 14.78
CA GLN A 47 16.61 3.03 15.50
C GLN A 47 17.72 2.09 15.04
N GLY A 48 17.34 0.96 14.43
CA GLY A 48 18.29 0.01 13.86
C GLY A 48 18.68 0.28 12.41
N LEU A 49 18.24 1.38 11.81
CA LEU A 49 18.64 1.79 10.47
C LEU A 49 20.00 2.51 10.49
N ASN A 50 21.02 1.87 9.97
CA ASN A 50 22.32 2.48 9.67
C ASN A 50 22.27 2.98 8.20
N GLY A 51 21.99 4.27 8.02
CA GLY A 51 21.68 4.84 6.71
C GLY A 51 20.38 4.25 6.14
N ARG A 52 20.49 3.26 5.25
CA ARG A 52 19.35 2.54 4.66
C ARG A 52 19.41 1.01 4.87
N TYR A 53 20.21 0.54 5.81
CA TYR A 53 20.34 -0.89 6.11
C TYR A 53 19.90 -1.17 7.54
N LEU A 54 19.00 -2.13 7.72
CA LEU A 54 18.65 -2.65 9.05
C LEU A 54 19.83 -3.43 9.63
N SER A 55 20.16 -3.16 10.88
CA SER A 55 21.14 -3.94 11.63
C SER A 55 20.59 -5.32 11.97
N ASP A 56 21.47 -6.31 12.14
CA ASP A 56 21.08 -7.68 12.52
C ASP A 56 20.33 -7.69 13.86
N ALA A 57 20.71 -6.83 14.79
CA ALA A 57 20.00 -6.69 16.07
C ALA A 57 18.55 -6.18 15.88
N ALA A 58 18.30 -5.25 14.95
CA ALA A 58 16.95 -4.79 14.66
C ALA A 58 16.13 -5.87 13.95
N ILE A 59 16.76 -6.61 13.03
CA ILE A 59 16.13 -7.77 12.38
C ILE A 59 15.74 -8.80 13.43
N ALA A 60 16.64 -9.16 14.35
CA ALA A 60 16.35 -10.13 15.41
C ALA A 60 15.17 -9.70 16.29
N ARG A 61 15.13 -8.43 16.75
CA ARG A 61 14.00 -7.92 17.53
C ARG A 61 12.68 -8.00 16.75
N GLY A 62 12.71 -7.67 15.47
CA GLY A 62 11.54 -7.77 14.58
C GLY A 62 11.04 -9.21 14.48
N LEU A 63 11.94 -10.16 14.26
CA LEU A 63 11.60 -11.58 14.17
C LEU A 63 11.02 -12.13 15.49
N ASP A 64 11.54 -11.72 16.64
CA ASP A 64 11.02 -12.15 17.94
C ASP A 64 9.61 -11.60 18.19
N ALA A 65 9.35 -10.35 17.78
CA ALA A 65 7.98 -9.80 17.81
C ALA A 65 7.05 -10.55 16.86
N LEU A 66 7.50 -10.93 15.67
CA LEU A 66 6.71 -11.71 14.71
C LEU A 66 6.38 -13.11 15.24
N LYS A 67 7.30 -13.80 15.92
CA LYS A 67 7.03 -15.08 16.59
C LYS A 67 5.90 -14.95 17.60
N GLN A 68 5.91 -13.89 18.41
CA GLN A 68 4.85 -13.64 19.38
C GLN A 68 3.49 -13.37 18.72
N CYS A 69 3.49 -12.68 17.56
CA CYS A 69 2.28 -12.47 16.77
C CYS A 69 1.79 -13.79 16.14
N ALA A 70 2.71 -14.62 15.62
CA ALA A 70 2.37 -15.89 14.97
C ALA A 70 1.60 -16.83 15.92
N VAL A 71 2.04 -16.95 17.18
CA VAL A 71 1.31 -17.74 18.19
C VAL A 71 -0.14 -17.27 18.37
N ARG A 72 -0.40 -15.96 18.26
CA ARG A 72 -1.74 -15.39 18.42
C ARG A 72 -2.60 -15.51 17.17
N LEU A 73 -1.98 -15.83 16.05
CA LEU A 73 -2.61 -16.04 14.75
C LEU A 73 -2.78 -17.51 14.39
N GLU A 74 -2.47 -18.43 15.33
CA GLU A 74 -2.72 -19.85 15.12
C GLU A 74 -4.21 -20.11 14.85
N GLY A 75 -4.50 -20.88 13.81
CA GLY A 75 -5.86 -21.19 13.38
C GLY A 75 -6.49 -20.17 12.42
N PHE A 76 -5.85 -19.04 12.15
CA PHE A 76 -6.29 -18.12 11.11
C PHE A 76 -5.89 -18.60 9.71
N THR A 77 -6.74 -18.31 8.72
CA THR A 77 -6.45 -18.53 7.29
C THR A 77 -5.79 -17.29 6.68
N THR A 78 -5.12 -17.45 5.55
CA THR A 78 -4.49 -16.33 4.82
C THR A 78 -5.48 -15.24 4.44
N ASP A 79 -6.73 -15.60 4.11
CA ASP A 79 -7.78 -14.66 3.70
C ASP A 79 -8.34 -13.85 4.87
N SER A 80 -8.04 -14.23 6.10
CA SER A 80 -8.50 -13.55 7.32
C SER A 80 -7.41 -12.74 8.02
N VAL A 81 -6.18 -12.74 7.49
CA VAL A 81 -5.03 -12.03 8.08
C VAL A 81 -4.34 -11.17 7.02
N LYS A 82 -4.16 -9.91 7.33
CA LYS A 82 -3.34 -9.01 6.50
C LYS A 82 -2.20 -8.41 7.33
N VAL A 83 -0.98 -8.54 6.81
CA VAL A 83 0.23 -8.02 7.44
C VAL A 83 0.81 -6.93 6.56
N VAL A 84 0.87 -5.71 7.08
CA VAL A 84 1.40 -4.55 6.35
C VAL A 84 2.67 -4.03 7.01
N ALA A 85 3.62 -3.63 6.19
CA ALA A 85 4.87 -3.01 6.63
C ALA A 85 4.99 -1.61 6.04
N THR A 86 5.40 -0.66 6.88
CA THR A 86 5.34 0.75 6.55
C THR A 86 6.74 1.38 6.37
N HIS A 87 6.94 2.62 6.77
CA HIS A 87 8.05 3.50 6.45
C HIS A 87 9.44 2.84 6.57
N THR A 88 9.76 2.18 7.69
CA THR A 88 11.13 1.67 7.91
C THR A 88 11.47 0.55 6.91
N LEU A 89 10.58 -0.46 6.73
CA LEU A 89 10.81 -1.54 5.77
C LEU A 89 10.71 -1.04 4.32
N ARG A 90 9.88 -0.02 4.05
CA ARG A 90 9.82 0.63 2.73
C ARG A 90 11.16 1.27 2.36
N ARG A 91 11.89 1.87 3.32
CA ARG A 91 13.20 2.51 3.11
C ARG A 91 14.40 1.56 3.15
N ALA A 92 14.30 0.44 3.85
CA ALA A 92 15.41 -0.48 4.05
C ALA A 92 15.85 -1.14 2.74
N LYS A 93 17.15 -1.02 2.38
CA LYS A 93 17.74 -1.67 1.21
C LYS A 93 17.82 -3.20 1.38
N ASN A 94 18.06 -3.66 2.59
CA ASN A 94 18.13 -5.08 2.94
C ASN A 94 16.80 -5.66 3.44
N ARG A 95 15.65 -5.02 3.08
CA ARG A 95 14.32 -5.52 3.47
C ARG A 95 14.06 -6.97 3.04
N LYS A 96 14.63 -7.42 1.90
CA LYS A 96 14.52 -8.81 1.45
C LYS A 96 15.07 -9.80 2.49
N GLN A 97 16.18 -9.47 3.14
CA GLN A 97 16.76 -10.29 4.21
C GLN A 97 15.77 -10.42 5.37
N PHE A 98 15.16 -9.30 5.79
CA PHE A 98 14.13 -9.31 6.83
C PHE A 98 12.90 -10.14 6.41
N LEU A 99 12.35 -9.90 5.21
CA LEU A 99 11.15 -10.59 4.71
C LEU A 99 11.38 -12.10 4.56
N ALA A 100 12.54 -12.52 4.03
CA ALA A 100 12.90 -13.94 3.92
C ALA A 100 13.05 -14.62 5.28
N ALA A 101 13.56 -13.91 6.28
CA ALA A 101 13.65 -14.43 7.64
C ALA A 101 12.27 -14.44 8.34
N ALA A 102 11.46 -13.44 8.10
CA ALA A 102 10.09 -13.31 8.63
C ALA A 102 9.17 -14.43 8.12
N ALA A 103 9.28 -14.82 6.85
CA ALA A 103 8.50 -15.92 6.26
C ALA A 103 8.74 -17.28 6.95
N LYS A 104 9.85 -17.44 7.68
CA LYS A 104 10.14 -18.67 8.45
C LYS A 104 9.43 -18.71 9.82
N VAL A 105 8.95 -17.56 10.31
CA VAL A 105 8.38 -17.44 11.66
C VAL A 105 6.93 -16.98 11.65
N LEU A 106 6.47 -16.37 10.55
CA LEU A 106 5.09 -15.90 10.38
C LEU A 106 4.54 -16.49 9.07
N PRO A 107 3.48 -17.32 9.10
CA PRO A 107 2.95 -18.00 7.91
C PRO A 107 2.04 -17.11 7.05
N PHE A 108 2.12 -15.79 7.20
CA PHE A 108 1.32 -14.81 6.45
C PHE A 108 2.24 -13.89 5.66
N PRO A 109 1.92 -13.55 4.40
CA PRO A 109 2.73 -12.66 3.59
C PRO A 109 2.77 -11.25 4.19
N ILE A 110 3.95 -10.62 4.13
CA ILE A 110 4.14 -9.23 4.59
C ILE A 110 4.14 -8.31 3.38
N GLU A 111 3.15 -7.44 3.31
CA GLU A 111 3.02 -6.44 2.25
C GLU A 111 3.70 -5.13 2.65
N VAL A 112 4.71 -4.70 1.87
CA VAL A 112 5.35 -3.39 2.07
C VAL A 112 4.56 -2.34 1.30
N ILE A 113 3.62 -1.68 1.97
CA ILE A 113 2.71 -0.73 1.34
C ILE A 113 3.36 0.62 1.04
N SER A 114 2.86 1.34 0.02
CA SER A 114 3.29 2.70 -0.28
C SER A 114 2.81 3.68 0.80
N GLY A 115 3.43 4.87 0.91
CA GLY A 115 2.97 5.87 1.88
C GLY A 115 1.57 6.42 1.55
N ARG A 116 1.19 6.45 0.27
CA ARG A 116 -0.17 6.84 -0.12
C ARG A 116 -1.20 5.77 0.21
N GLU A 117 -0.82 4.51 0.08
CA GLU A 117 -1.67 3.39 0.49
C GLU A 117 -1.84 3.36 2.01
N GLU A 118 -0.78 3.61 2.75
CA GLU A 118 -0.82 3.80 4.20
C GLU A 118 -1.82 4.92 4.58
N ALA A 119 -1.72 6.10 3.93
CA ALA A 119 -2.66 7.21 4.15
C ALA A 119 -4.11 6.84 3.79
N ARG A 120 -4.34 6.08 2.72
CA ARG A 120 -5.67 5.62 2.31
C ARG A 120 -6.29 4.68 3.35
N LEU A 121 -5.52 3.72 3.81
CA LEU A 121 -5.98 2.77 4.83
C LEU A 121 -6.25 3.47 6.16
N ILE A 122 -5.40 4.42 6.56
CA ILE A 122 -5.64 5.23 7.76
C ILE A 122 -6.95 6.02 7.63
N TYR A 123 -7.14 6.71 6.50
CA TYR A 123 -8.38 7.42 6.22
C TYR A 123 -9.60 6.49 6.31
N ARG A 124 -9.50 5.31 5.71
CA ARG A 124 -10.56 4.32 5.77
C ARG A 124 -10.88 3.92 7.21
N GLY A 125 -9.87 3.63 8.02
CA GLY A 125 -10.06 3.27 9.42
C GLY A 125 -10.83 4.34 10.20
N VAL A 126 -10.50 5.60 9.98
CA VAL A 126 -11.20 6.74 10.62
C VAL A 126 -12.60 6.92 10.04
N SER A 127 -12.73 7.02 8.72
CA SER A 127 -14.00 7.35 8.06
C SER A 127 -15.10 6.30 8.24
N GLU A 128 -14.75 5.04 8.50
CA GLU A 128 -15.72 4.00 8.81
C GLU A 128 -16.23 4.05 10.27
N THR A 129 -15.58 4.82 11.13
CA THR A 129 -15.90 4.92 12.56
C THR A 129 -16.50 6.27 12.96
N ILE A 130 -16.57 7.24 12.04
CA ILE A 130 -17.26 8.51 12.23
C ILE A 130 -18.65 8.47 11.59
N ALA A 131 -19.62 9.14 12.22
CA ALA A 131 -21.02 9.11 11.76
C ALA A 131 -21.20 9.79 10.41
N ASP A 132 -20.65 11.00 10.25
CA ASP A 132 -20.79 11.82 9.03
C ASP A 132 -19.43 12.16 8.44
N SER A 133 -19.21 11.75 7.18
CA SER A 133 -18.02 12.07 6.41
C SER A 133 -18.34 13.27 5.48
N VAL A 134 -18.11 14.46 5.99
CA VAL A 134 -18.53 15.72 5.32
C VAL A 134 -17.37 16.49 4.69
N GLY A 135 -16.15 16.13 4.97
CA GLY A 135 -14.91 16.78 4.52
C GLY A 135 -13.90 16.74 5.65
N GLU A 136 -13.36 15.58 5.92
CA GLU A 136 -12.42 15.34 6.99
C GLU A 136 -10.98 15.24 6.48
N LEU A 137 -10.06 15.84 7.22
CA LEU A 137 -8.63 15.65 7.10
C LEU A 137 -8.17 14.73 8.20
N VAL A 138 -7.56 13.63 7.86
CA VAL A 138 -6.94 12.66 8.77
C VAL A 138 -5.42 12.82 8.72
N ILE A 139 -4.78 12.95 9.88
CA ILE A 139 -3.35 13.15 10.03
C ILE A 139 -2.82 12.06 10.96
N ASP A 140 -1.88 11.26 10.48
CA ASP A 140 -1.15 10.26 11.29
C ASP A 140 0.31 10.65 11.41
N ILE A 141 0.79 10.83 12.64
CA ILE A 141 2.20 11.17 12.91
C ILE A 141 2.92 9.92 13.40
N GLY A 142 3.50 9.18 12.46
CA GLY A 142 4.31 8.02 12.76
C GLY A 142 5.70 8.36 13.30
N GLY A 143 6.53 7.33 13.46
CA GLY A 143 7.92 7.53 13.90
C GLY A 143 8.81 8.13 12.81
N GLY A 144 8.67 7.67 11.57
CA GLY A 144 9.53 8.05 10.44
C GLY A 144 8.83 8.89 9.36
N SER A 145 7.51 8.84 9.27
CA SER A 145 6.69 9.57 8.31
C SER A 145 5.45 10.13 8.97
N SER A 146 4.77 11.03 8.25
CA SER A 146 3.42 11.48 8.57
C SER A 146 2.55 11.36 7.34
N GLU A 147 1.39 10.77 7.52
CA GLU A 147 0.39 10.52 6.49
C GLU A 147 -0.74 11.53 6.62
N PHE A 148 -1.22 11.99 5.44
CA PHE A 148 -2.30 12.95 5.31
C PHE A 148 -3.32 12.43 4.32
N ALA A 149 -4.58 12.40 4.73
CA ALA A 149 -5.66 11.98 3.87
C ALA A 149 -6.87 12.90 4.05
N PHE A 150 -7.32 13.52 2.97
CA PHE A 150 -8.56 14.29 2.97
C PHE A 150 -9.59 13.60 2.07
N GLY A 151 -10.82 13.55 2.55
CA GLY A 151 -11.91 12.96 1.80
C GLY A 151 -13.29 13.43 2.23
N LYS A 152 -14.29 12.84 1.59
CA LYS A 152 -15.70 13.09 1.83
C LYS A 152 -16.49 11.82 1.48
N ASN A 153 -17.58 11.54 2.20
CA ASN A 153 -18.43 10.38 1.96
C ASN A 153 -17.61 9.06 1.94
N LYS A 154 -16.69 8.92 2.88
CA LYS A 154 -15.77 7.77 3.01
C LYS A 154 -14.82 7.56 1.82
N GLN A 155 -14.71 8.52 0.92
CA GLN A 155 -13.83 8.47 -0.24
C GLN A 155 -12.70 9.48 -0.10
N ALA A 156 -11.47 8.99 -0.04
CA ALA A 156 -10.29 9.83 -0.01
C ALA A 156 -10.03 10.46 -1.39
N SER A 157 -9.79 11.76 -1.41
CA SER A 157 -9.52 12.54 -2.64
C SER A 157 -8.11 13.15 -2.66
N VAL A 158 -7.51 13.41 -1.49
CA VAL A 158 -6.11 13.82 -1.35
C VAL A 158 -5.41 12.83 -0.44
N LEU A 159 -4.27 12.32 -0.86
CA LEU A 159 -3.46 11.35 -0.12
C LEU A 159 -2.00 11.71 -0.24
N SER A 160 -1.33 11.90 0.88
CA SER A 160 0.09 12.25 0.93
C SER A 160 0.78 11.55 2.09
N SER A 161 2.02 11.17 1.88
CA SER A 161 2.93 10.71 2.93
C SER A 161 4.22 11.54 2.85
N ARG A 162 4.63 12.07 3.99
CA ARG A 162 5.82 12.91 4.10
C ARG A 162 6.83 12.24 5.02
N SER A 163 8.10 12.23 4.62
CA SER A 163 9.18 11.62 5.42
C SER A 163 9.57 12.51 6.62
N VAL A 164 8.57 12.91 7.38
CA VAL A 164 8.70 13.69 8.62
C VAL A 164 7.83 13.04 9.69
N GLY A 165 8.45 12.48 10.71
CA GLY A 165 7.76 11.79 11.81
C GLY A 165 8.45 12.10 13.14
N SER A 166 7.85 11.66 14.23
CA SER A 166 8.29 12.00 15.59
C SER A 166 9.74 11.61 15.87
N LEU A 167 10.14 10.37 15.57
CA LEU A 167 11.52 9.91 15.77
C LEU A 167 12.50 10.53 14.77
N ALA A 168 12.09 10.69 13.52
CA ALA A 168 12.93 11.32 12.50
C ALA A 168 13.26 12.76 12.88
N CYS A 169 12.27 13.53 13.32
CA CYS A 169 12.45 14.91 13.80
C CYS A 169 13.30 14.97 15.07
N THR A 170 13.07 14.06 16.04
CA THR A 170 13.89 13.97 17.25
C THR A 170 15.36 13.70 16.90
N THR A 171 15.64 12.72 16.07
CA THR A 171 16.99 12.36 15.66
C THR A 171 17.71 13.52 14.97
N GLN A 172 16.99 14.28 14.17
CA GLN A 172 17.56 15.39 13.38
C GLN A 172 17.84 16.64 14.23
N PHE A 173 16.98 16.98 15.19
CA PHE A 173 17.04 18.25 15.90
C PHE A 173 17.32 18.15 17.41
N PHE A 174 17.08 16.98 18.01
CA PHE A 174 17.13 16.76 19.47
C PHE A 174 17.89 15.48 19.86
N ASN A 175 18.84 15.03 19.04
CA ASN A 175 19.53 13.75 19.19
C ASN A 175 20.37 13.61 20.49
N ASP A 176 20.80 14.72 21.07
CA ASP A 176 21.55 14.80 22.33
C ASP A 176 20.64 15.06 23.55
N GLY A 177 19.33 14.98 23.38
CA GLY A 177 18.34 15.21 24.43
C GLY A 177 18.14 16.66 24.86
N LYS A 178 18.93 17.61 24.37
CA LYS A 178 18.80 19.03 24.73
C LYS A 178 17.63 19.70 24.02
N ILE A 179 16.84 20.44 24.78
CA ILE A 179 15.66 21.18 24.33
C ILE A 179 15.90 22.67 24.47
N SER A 180 15.64 23.44 23.41
CA SER A 180 15.71 24.91 23.44
C SER A 180 14.75 25.51 22.40
N ALA A 181 14.32 26.76 22.62
CA ALA A 181 13.47 27.48 21.67
C ALA A 181 14.06 27.45 20.24
N LYS A 182 15.37 27.81 20.11
CA LYS A 182 16.06 27.83 18.82
C LYS A 182 16.02 26.49 18.08
N ARG A 183 16.12 25.36 18.80
CA ARG A 183 16.02 24.01 18.18
C ARG A 183 14.59 23.70 17.75
N PHE A 184 13.63 24.09 18.59
CA PHE A 184 12.21 23.95 18.27
C PHE A 184 11.83 24.73 17.01
N ASP A 185 12.22 26.01 16.94
CA ASP A 185 11.94 26.86 15.78
C ASP A 185 12.53 26.28 14.50
N LYS A 186 13.79 25.79 14.55
CA LYS A 186 14.39 25.10 13.40
C LYS A 186 13.64 23.84 12.98
N ALA A 187 13.18 23.05 13.95
CA ALA A 187 12.42 21.84 13.68
C ALA A 187 11.06 22.18 13.06
N VAL A 188 10.35 23.16 13.60
CA VAL A 188 9.05 23.62 13.07
C VAL A 188 9.19 24.15 11.64
N VAL A 189 10.18 25.01 11.37
CA VAL A 189 10.44 25.52 10.00
C VAL A 189 10.72 24.38 9.03
N TYR A 190 11.55 23.40 9.43
CA TYR A 190 11.81 22.22 8.60
C TYR A 190 10.53 21.44 8.33
N VAL A 191 9.71 21.21 9.35
CA VAL A 191 8.42 20.49 9.20
C VAL A 191 7.52 21.21 8.21
N ARG A 192 7.35 22.53 8.36
CA ARG A 192 6.54 23.35 7.45
C ARG A 192 6.96 23.18 5.99
N GLN A 193 8.25 23.26 5.70
CA GLN A 193 8.79 23.01 4.36
C GLN A 193 8.44 21.62 3.82
N GLN A 194 8.43 20.59 4.69
CA GLN A 194 8.04 19.24 4.29
C GLN A 194 6.53 19.11 4.04
N ILE A 195 5.70 19.92 4.71
CA ILE A 195 4.24 19.87 4.66
C ILE A 195 3.67 20.80 3.58
N GLU A 196 4.38 21.80 3.10
CA GLU A 196 3.96 22.73 2.04
C GLU A 196 3.27 22.03 0.84
N PRO A 197 3.77 20.89 0.28
CA PRO A 197 3.07 20.21 -0.80
C PRO A 197 1.72 19.60 -0.37
N VAL A 198 1.50 19.36 0.93
CA VAL A 198 0.20 18.93 1.46
C VAL A 198 -0.74 20.12 1.50
N ALA A 199 -0.28 21.28 2.00
CA ALA A 199 -1.05 22.52 1.99
C ALA A 199 -1.51 22.87 0.56
N ASN A 200 -0.60 22.79 -0.41
CA ASN A 200 -0.92 23.02 -1.82
C ASN A 200 -1.97 22.03 -2.37
N ALA A 201 -1.89 20.75 -1.98
CA ALA A 201 -2.88 19.74 -2.40
C ALA A 201 -4.24 19.91 -1.74
N LEU A 202 -4.31 20.58 -0.58
CA LEU A 202 -5.53 20.89 0.15
C LEU A 202 -6.12 22.26 -0.26
N ALA A 203 -5.41 23.06 -1.05
CA ALA A 203 -5.88 24.36 -1.50
C ALA A 203 -7.25 24.25 -2.18
N GLY A 204 -8.20 25.08 -1.76
CA GLY A 204 -9.58 25.06 -2.24
C GLY A 204 -10.45 23.92 -1.72
N LYS A 205 -9.93 23.04 -0.86
CA LYS A 205 -10.73 22.02 -0.17
C LYS A 205 -11.37 22.61 1.10
N ARG A 206 -12.62 22.30 1.32
CA ARG A 206 -13.31 22.69 2.56
C ARG A 206 -13.11 21.61 3.62
N VAL A 207 -12.12 21.79 4.48
CA VAL A 207 -11.88 20.92 5.64
C VAL A 207 -12.87 21.31 6.73
N GLN A 208 -13.73 20.37 7.17
CA GLN A 208 -14.75 20.61 8.20
C GLN A 208 -14.38 19.97 9.53
N ALA A 209 -13.60 18.89 9.50
CA ALA A 209 -13.09 18.24 10.69
C ALA A 209 -11.65 17.77 10.45
N VAL A 210 -10.83 17.80 11.51
CA VAL A 210 -9.45 17.30 11.49
C VAL A 210 -9.29 16.26 12.57
N TYR A 211 -8.92 15.05 12.16
CA TYR A 211 -8.66 13.94 13.06
C TYR A 211 -7.18 13.60 13.09
N GLY A 212 -6.62 13.49 14.29
CA GLY A 212 -5.25 13.08 14.52
C GLY A 212 -5.19 11.65 15.05
N THR A 213 -4.47 10.79 14.36
CA THR A 213 -4.26 9.40 14.77
C THR A 213 -2.83 9.21 15.29
N SER A 214 -2.45 8.02 15.62
CA SER A 214 -1.15 7.64 16.18
C SER A 214 -0.98 7.79 17.69
N GLY A 215 0.05 7.10 18.16
CA GLY A 215 0.45 7.22 19.57
C GLY A 215 1.07 8.57 19.92
N THR A 216 1.61 9.31 18.94
CA THR A 216 2.19 10.66 19.16
C THR A 216 1.09 11.67 19.49
N VAL A 217 0.05 11.73 18.65
CA VAL A 217 -1.09 12.63 18.87
C VAL A 217 -1.80 12.31 20.20
N LYS A 218 -2.04 11.02 20.46
CA LYS A 218 -2.67 10.59 21.72
C LYS A 218 -1.86 10.96 22.96
N ALA A 219 -0.54 10.81 22.91
CA ALA A 219 0.33 11.17 24.04
C ALA A 219 0.30 12.68 24.31
N ILE A 220 0.35 13.51 23.26
CA ILE A 220 0.24 14.96 23.40
C ILE A 220 -1.15 15.35 23.92
N TYR A 221 -2.21 14.75 23.41
CA TYR A 221 -3.57 15.01 23.90
C TYR A 221 -3.75 14.62 25.38
N GLN A 222 -3.23 13.47 25.79
CA GLN A 222 -3.25 13.06 27.19
C GLN A 222 -2.45 14.00 28.08
N TRP A 223 -1.32 14.50 27.59
CA TRP A 223 -0.53 15.49 28.30
C TRP A 223 -1.31 16.80 28.51
N VAL A 224 -1.89 17.34 27.40
CA VAL A 224 -2.73 18.55 27.47
C VAL A 224 -3.89 18.35 28.45
N SER A 225 -4.61 17.25 28.35
CA SER A 225 -5.79 16.95 29.21
C SER A 225 -5.43 16.85 30.70
N LYS A 226 -4.22 16.39 31.01
CA LYS A 226 -3.79 16.24 32.41
C LYS A 226 -3.21 17.51 33.03
N THR A 227 -2.55 18.36 32.24
CA THR A 227 -1.72 19.44 32.81
C THR A 227 -2.07 20.85 32.34
N ILE A 228 -2.81 20.99 31.23
CA ILE A 228 -3.07 22.28 30.60
C ILE A 228 -4.58 22.57 30.56
N ASN A 229 -5.37 21.65 30.00
CA ASN A 229 -6.79 21.85 29.78
C ASN A 229 -7.57 20.53 29.97
N SER A 230 -8.09 20.32 31.17
CA SER A 230 -8.83 19.09 31.51
C SER A 230 -10.16 18.90 30.77
N SER A 231 -10.69 19.96 30.17
CA SER A 231 -11.92 19.93 29.38
C SER A 231 -11.67 19.96 27.86
N ALA A 232 -10.42 19.72 27.42
CA ALA A 232 -10.08 19.76 26.00
C ALA A 232 -10.88 18.70 25.20
N SER A 233 -11.62 19.15 24.19
CA SER A 233 -12.29 18.28 23.21
C SER A 233 -11.45 18.04 21.97
N GLY A 234 -10.19 18.46 21.97
CA GLY A 234 -9.20 18.37 20.89
C GLY A 234 -7.99 19.23 21.21
N LEU A 235 -6.99 19.18 20.38
CA LEU A 235 -5.77 19.99 20.48
C LEU A 235 -5.94 21.30 19.71
N THR A 236 -5.49 22.40 20.29
CA THR A 236 -5.39 23.72 19.69
C THR A 236 -3.94 24.19 19.63
N MET A 237 -3.62 25.19 18.81
CA MET A 237 -2.29 25.77 18.77
C MET A 237 -1.84 26.27 20.17
N ALA A 238 -2.75 26.88 20.92
CA ALA A 238 -2.43 27.36 22.28
C ALA A 238 -2.01 26.21 23.21
N ASP A 239 -2.68 25.06 23.15
CA ASP A 239 -2.32 23.87 23.92
C ASP A 239 -0.93 23.34 23.54
N LEU A 240 -0.63 23.31 22.22
CA LEU A 240 0.67 22.85 21.73
C LEU A 240 1.83 23.77 22.14
N LEU A 241 1.60 25.09 22.09
CA LEU A 241 2.59 26.07 22.54
C LEU A 241 2.83 25.98 24.05
N ALA A 242 1.80 25.75 24.84
CA ALA A 242 1.95 25.51 26.27
C ALA A 242 2.79 24.24 26.56
N CYS A 243 2.57 23.14 25.83
CA CYS A 243 3.43 21.96 25.92
C CYS A 243 4.87 22.26 25.51
N ARG A 244 5.09 23.03 24.42
CA ARG A 244 6.41 23.45 23.98
C ARG A 244 7.15 24.22 25.06
N ASP A 245 6.49 25.17 25.71
CA ASP A 245 7.09 26.01 26.75
C ASP A 245 7.49 25.16 27.97
N GLN A 246 6.70 24.16 28.37
CA GLN A 246 7.07 23.17 29.38
C GLN A 246 8.32 22.36 28.97
N LEU A 247 8.42 21.93 27.70
CA LEU A 247 9.59 21.21 27.18
C LEU A 247 10.86 22.11 27.23
N ILE A 248 10.71 23.35 26.79
CA ILE A 248 11.84 24.33 26.81
C ILE A 248 12.31 24.59 28.24
N ALA A 249 11.38 24.74 29.20
CA ALA A 249 11.69 24.90 30.61
C ALA A 249 12.45 23.71 31.20
N ALA A 250 12.14 22.48 30.76
CA ALA A 250 12.85 21.27 31.19
C ALA A 250 14.29 21.18 30.66
N LYS A 251 14.63 21.86 29.56
CA LYS A 251 15.95 21.92 28.92
C LYS A 251 16.54 20.62 28.41
N HIS A 252 16.12 19.48 28.95
CA HIS A 252 16.59 18.15 28.57
C HIS A 252 15.47 17.09 28.71
N VAL A 253 15.47 16.08 27.83
CA VAL A 253 14.47 15.03 27.83
C VAL A 253 14.44 14.23 29.14
N ASP A 254 15.57 14.08 29.81
CA ASP A 254 15.65 13.35 31.09
C ASP A 254 14.96 14.07 32.24
N ASN A 255 14.76 15.37 32.13
CA ASN A 255 14.09 16.20 33.14
C ASN A 255 12.54 16.18 32.96
N LEU A 256 12.01 15.48 31.93
CA LEU A 256 10.59 15.39 31.73
C LEU A 256 9.94 14.47 32.78
N GLN A 257 8.85 14.92 33.37
CA GLN A 257 8.12 14.15 34.38
C GLN A 257 7.43 12.94 33.74
N THR A 258 7.67 11.74 34.29
CA THR A 258 7.16 10.47 33.77
C THR A 258 5.69 10.22 34.07
N GLU A 259 5.12 10.91 35.02
CA GLU A 259 3.69 10.80 35.37
C GLU A 259 2.76 11.22 34.22
N VAL A 260 3.28 12.05 33.32
CA VAL A 260 2.52 12.61 32.21
C VAL A 260 2.91 11.97 30.86
N ILE A 261 4.18 11.67 30.69
CA ILE A 261 4.75 11.13 29.44
C ILE A 261 5.40 9.78 29.76
N SER A 262 4.88 8.70 29.21
CA SER A 262 5.44 7.36 29.40
C SER A 262 6.89 7.26 28.89
N ASP A 263 7.72 6.44 29.53
CA ASP A 263 9.15 6.29 29.23
C ASP A 263 9.42 5.94 27.75
N ASP A 264 8.56 5.09 27.16
CA ASP A 264 8.66 4.70 25.75
C ASP A 264 8.39 5.86 24.77
N ARG A 265 7.80 6.96 25.25
CA ARG A 265 7.49 8.16 24.48
C ARG A 265 8.43 9.32 24.72
N ARG A 266 9.14 9.33 25.84
CA ARG A 266 10.02 10.43 26.26
C ARG A 266 10.97 10.88 25.14
N VAL A 267 11.58 9.94 24.44
CA VAL A 267 12.52 10.26 23.36
C VAL A 267 11.83 10.88 22.14
N SER A 268 10.62 10.45 21.80
CA SER A 268 9.96 10.85 20.56
C SER A 268 8.98 12.02 20.70
N ILE A 269 8.61 12.38 21.95
CA ILE A 269 7.57 13.38 22.18
C ILE A 269 7.99 14.79 21.75
N VAL A 270 9.28 15.15 21.93
CA VAL A 270 9.81 16.48 21.60
C VAL A 270 9.73 16.71 20.08
N GLY A 271 10.26 15.77 19.29
CA GLY A 271 10.13 15.81 17.84
C GLY A 271 8.69 15.69 17.36
N GLY A 272 7.89 14.85 18.03
CA GLY A 272 6.46 14.69 17.74
C GLY A 272 5.67 15.98 17.94
N LEU A 273 5.93 16.73 19.01
CA LEU A 273 5.32 18.03 19.25
C LEU A 273 5.76 19.07 18.21
N ALA A 274 7.04 19.10 17.85
CA ALA A 274 7.52 19.99 16.79
C ALA A 274 6.87 19.68 15.42
N VAL A 275 6.69 18.38 15.11
CA VAL A 275 5.96 17.97 13.89
C VAL A 275 4.52 18.46 13.95
N LEU A 276 3.83 18.28 15.05
CA LEU A 276 2.43 18.69 15.19
C LEU A 276 2.27 20.21 15.12
N ILE A 277 3.15 21.00 15.76
CA ILE A 277 3.15 22.47 15.66
C ILE A 277 3.36 22.89 14.19
N GLY A 278 4.36 22.35 13.51
CA GLY A 278 4.61 22.69 12.11
C GLY A 278 3.44 22.34 11.18
N ILE A 279 2.73 21.24 11.44
CA ILE A 279 1.50 20.86 10.71
C ILE A 279 0.39 21.88 10.98
N PHE A 280 0.19 22.28 12.24
CA PHE A 280 -0.82 23.28 12.59
C PHE A 280 -0.56 24.63 11.92
N GLU A 281 0.71 25.09 11.92
CA GLU A 281 1.08 26.34 11.27
C GLU A 281 0.91 26.30 9.75
N GLU A 282 1.36 25.23 9.11
CA GLU A 282 1.38 25.15 7.65
C GLU A 282 0.00 24.89 7.04
N LEU A 283 -0.85 24.14 7.76
CA LEU A 283 -2.22 23.85 7.32
C LEU A 283 -3.26 24.79 7.94
N GLU A 284 -2.83 25.78 8.73
CA GLU A 284 -3.70 26.77 9.41
C GLU A 284 -4.82 26.09 10.22
N LEU A 285 -4.47 25.03 10.98
CA LEU A 285 -5.44 24.26 11.73
C LEU A 285 -5.90 24.99 13.00
N GLU A 286 -7.21 25.11 13.18
CA GLU A 286 -7.79 25.66 14.42
C GLU A 286 -7.81 24.58 15.53
N ARG A 287 -8.19 23.34 15.17
CA ARG A 287 -8.35 22.24 16.12
C ARG A 287 -8.11 20.90 15.45
N LEU A 288 -7.53 19.96 16.22
CA LEU A 288 -7.36 18.56 15.83
C LEU A 288 -7.96 17.67 16.91
N GLN A 289 -8.87 16.77 16.53
CA GLN A 289 -9.49 15.80 17.42
C GLN A 289 -8.68 14.49 17.41
N PRO A 290 -8.24 13.96 18.56
CA PRO A 290 -7.60 12.66 18.61
C PRO A 290 -8.59 11.54 18.25
N HIS A 291 -8.13 10.57 17.48
CA HIS A 291 -8.95 9.45 17.04
C HIS A 291 -8.26 8.10 17.31
N ASP A 292 -9.06 7.06 17.63
CA ASP A 292 -8.53 5.75 18.02
C ASP A 292 -8.25 4.84 16.84
N ALA A 293 -9.05 4.92 15.80
CA ALA A 293 -8.84 4.14 14.59
C ALA A 293 -7.70 4.74 13.75
N ALA A 294 -6.93 3.87 13.13
CA ALA A 294 -5.79 4.21 12.28
C ALA A 294 -5.59 3.11 11.21
N LEU A 295 -4.34 2.87 10.80
CA LEU A 295 -3.97 1.91 9.77
C LEU A 295 -4.59 0.51 9.97
N ARG A 296 -4.50 -0.05 11.17
CA ARG A 296 -4.97 -1.40 11.47
C ARG A 296 -6.48 -1.57 11.29
N GLU A 297 -7.23 -0.61 11.76
CA GLU A 297 -8.68 -0.58 11.60
C GLU A 297 -9.05 -0.48 10.11
N GLY A 298 -8.33 0.35 9.34
CA GLY A 298 -8.50 0.42 7.89
C GLY A 298 -8.22 -0.90 7.19
N VAL A 299 -7.15 -1.61 7.57
CA VAL A 299 -6.82 -2.94 7.07
C VAL A 299 -7.92 -3.95 7.42
N LEU A 300 -8.47 -3.91 8.63
CA LEU A 300 -9.58 -4.79 9.02
C LEU A 300 -10.85 -4.53 8.21
N TYR A 301 -11.19 -3.25 7.97
CA TYR A 301 -12.34 -2.91 7.12
C TYR A 301 -12.13 -3.36 5.67
N GLU A 302 -10.90 -3.32 5.18
CA GLU A 302 -10.55 -3.85 3.85
C GLU A 302 -10.81 -5.37 3.78
N LEU A 303 -10.27 -6.14 4.73
CA LEU A 303 -10.47 -7.59 4.82
C LEU A 303 -11.96 -7.97 4.94
N ALA A 304 -12.69 -7.26 5.79
CA ALA A 304 -14.12 -7.53 5.98
C ALA A 304 -14.94 -7.24 4.71
N GLN A 305 -14.54 -6.25 3.90
CA GLN A 305 -15.21 -5.96 2.64
C GLN A 305 -15.03 -7.03 1.58
N GLU A 306 -13.84 -7.60 1.47
CA GLU A 306 -13.57 -8.70 0.54
C GLU A 306 -14.55 -9.86 0.81
N VAL A 307 -14.78 -10.15 2.09
CA VAL A 307 -15.73 -11.21 2.50
C VAL A 307 -17.20 -10.82 2.28
N LEU A 308 -17.54 -9.55 2.51
CA LEU A 308 -18.90 -9.03 2.31
C LEU A 308 -19.22 -8.78 0.81
N ARG A 309 -18.30 -9.10 -0.12
CA ARG A 309 -18.42 -8.84 -1.56
C ARG A 309 -18.71 -7.36 -1.87
N LEU A 310 -18.23 -6.47 -1.06
CA LEU A 310 -18.25 -5.05 -1.36
C LEU A 310 -17.14 -4.77 -2.40
N GLU A 311 -17.40 -3.90 -3.38
CA GLU A 311 -16.53 -3.62 -4.53
C GLU A 311 -15.02 -3.63 -4.21
N ASP A 312 -14.25 -4.47 -4.90
CA ASP A 312 -12.80 -4.58 -4.73
C ASP A 312 -12.13 -3.22 -5.06
N VAL A 313 -11.33 -2.71 -4.13
CA VAL A 313 -10.60 -1.44 -4.30
C VAL A 313 -9.65 -1.49 -5.49
N ARG A 314 -9.08 -2.66 -5.81
CA ARG A 314 -8.18 -2.88 -6.94
C ARG A 314 -8.93 -2.76 -8.27
N GLU A 315 -10.12 -3.35 -8.37
CA GLU A 315 -10.99 -3.22 -9.55
C GLU A 315 -11.38 -1.75 -9.78
N ARG A 316 -11.77 -1.03 -8.73
CA ARG A 316 -12.05 0.41 -8.82
C ARG A 316 -10.84 1.21 -9.26
N THR A 317 -9.64 0.84 -8.81
CA THR A 317 -8.38 1.49 -9.20
C THR A 317 -8.11 1.28 -10.69
N ILE A 318 -8.26 0.04 -11.19
CA ILE A 318 -8.13 -0.27 -12.61
C ILE A 318 -9.12 0.55 -13.44
N TYR A 319 -10.39 0.54 -13.04
CA TYR A 319 -11.44 1.30 -13.72
C TYR A 319 -11.15 2.82 -13.73
N SER A 320 -10.80 3.39 -12.58
CA SER A 320 -10.48 4.82 -12.45
C SER A 320 -9.28 5.25 -13.31
N LEU A 321 -8.25 4.41 -13.41
CA LEU A 321 -7.10 4.68 -14.28
C LEU A 321 -7.49 4.57 -15.76
N ALA A 322 -8.27 3.55 -16.14
CA ALA A 322 -8.76 3.42 -17.51
C ALA A 322 -9.55 4.67 -17.96
N GLN A 323 -10.44 5.17 -17.11
CA GLN A 323 -11.20 6.41 -17.36
C GLN A 323 -10.29 7.63 -17.44
N ARG A 324 -9.37 7.80 -16.47
CA ARG A 324 -8.44 8.95 -16.41
C ARG A 324 -7.59 9.09 -17.68
N TYR A 325 -7.16 7.97 -18.24
CA TYR A 325 -6.28 7.94 -19.41
C TYR A 325 -7.06 7.64 -20.70
N SER A 326 -8.40 7.69 -20.67
CA SER A 326 -9.28 7.50 -21.82
C SER A 326 -8.96 6.23 -22.61
N VAL A 327 -8.80 5.11 -21.90
CA VAL A 327 -8.56 3.81 -22.53
C VAL A 327 -9.75 3.42 -23.38
N ASP A 328 -9.49 2.84 -24.56
CA ASP A 328 -10.51 2.19 -25.39
C ASP A 328 -11.04 0.95 -24.65
N GLU A 329 -12.19 1.09 -23.97
CA GLU A 329 -12.81 0.02 -23.20
C GLU A 329 -13.17 -1.21 -24.05
N ALA A 330 -13.55 -1.00 -25.31
CA ALA A 330 -13.86 -2.10 -26.20
C ALA A 330 -12.60 -2.92 -26.53
N GLN A 331 -11.48 -2.25 -26.78
CA GLN A 331 -10.20 -2.92 -27.01
C GLN A 331 -9.66 -3.60 -25.74
N ALA A 332 -9.71 -2.90 -24.62
CA ALA A 332 -9.31 -3.45 -23.33
C ALA A 332 -10.10 -4.74 -22.98
N SER A 333 -11.42 -4.72 -23.23
CA SER A 333 -12.30 -5.89 -23.01
C SER A 333 -11.99 -7.05 -23.95
N ARG A 334 -11.66 -6.78 -25.23
CA ARG A 334 -11.22 -7.84 -26.19
C ARG A 334 -9.92 -8.49 -25.74
N VAL A 335 -8.94 -7.65 -25.38
CA VAL A 335 -7.64 -8.14 -24.89
C VAL A 335 -7.80 -8.93 -23.59
N TRP A 336 -8.61 -8.44 -22.65
CA TRP A 336 -8.88 -9.16 -21.40
C TRP A 336 -9.57 -10.53 -21.66
N ARG A 337 -10.59 -10.57 -22.47
CA ARG A 337 -11.29 -11.82 -22.81
C ARG A 337 -10.33 -12.87 -23.37
N THR A 338 -9.44 -12.47 -24.26
CA THR A 338 -8.43 -13.36 -24.84
C THR A 338 -7.36 -13.74 -23.81
N ALA A 339 -6.87 -12.79 -23.01
CA ALA A 339 -5.90 -13.05 -21.95
C ALA A 339 -6.47 -14.02 -20.90
N TYR A 340 -7.73 -13.87 -20.52
CA TYR A 340 -8.42 -14.75 -19.60
C TYR A 340 -8.57 -16.17 -20.15
N GLN A 341 -8.97 -16.33 -21.43
CA GLN A 341 -9.04 -17.63 -22.09
C GLN A 341 -7.68 -18.33 -22.11
N LEU A 342 -6.59 -17.61 -22.40
CA LEU A 342 -5.23 -18.13 -22.37
C LEU A 342 -4.84 -18.51 -20.93
N TYR A 343 -5.10 -17.63 -19.97
CA TYR A 343 -4.79 -17.83 -18.57
C TYR A 343 -5.47 -19.08 -18.01
N GLN A 344 -6.76 -19.25 -18.20
CA GLN A 344 -7.51 -20.42 -17.76
C GLN A 344 -6.93 -21.74 -18.31
N ALA A 345 -6.40 -21.73 -19.53
CA ALA A 345 -5.81 -22.91 -20.12
C ALA A 345 -4.43 -23.27 -19.54
N VAL A 346 -3.68 -22.28 -19.04
CA VAL A 346 -2.28 -22.49 -18.64
C VAL A 346 -2.06 -22.35 -17.14
N ALA A 347 -2.96 -21.72 -16.38
CA ALA A 347 -2.74 -21.28 -15.00
C ALA A 347 -2.23 -22.39 -14.09
N ALA A 348 -2.91 -23.54 -14.08
CA ALA A 348 -2.52 -24.68 -13.26
C ALA A 348 -1.17 -25.29 -13.70
N ALA A 349 -0.97 -25.51 -15.00
CA ALA A 349 0.25 -26.10 -15.53
C ALA A 349 1.48 -25.16 -15.36
N TRP A 350 1.24 -23.87 -15.41
CA TRP A 350 2.28 -22.85 -15.23
C TRP A 350 2.42 -22.37 -13.79
N GLN A 351 1.67 -22.93 -12.84
CA GLN A 351 1.71 -22.56 -11.43
C GLN A 351 1.52 -21.04 -11.19
N ILE A 352 0.54 -20.49 -11.88
CA ILE A 352 0.08 -19.09 -11.72
C ILE A 352 -1.41 -19.04 -11.38
N ASP A 353 -1.99 -20.15 -10.95
CA ASP A 353 -3.41 -20.28 -10.61
C ASP A 353 -3.66 -19.66 -9.22
N SER A 354 -3.84 -18.35 -9.21
CA SER A 354 -4.24 -17.60 -8.01
C SER A 354 -5.07 -16.38 -8.40
N HIS A 355 -5.94 -15.97 -7.50
CA HIS A 355 -6.76 -14.77 -7.68
C HIS A 355 -5.91 -13.51 -7.94
N ASP A 356 -4.77 -13.35 -7.25
CA ASP A 356 -3.89 -12.21 -7.45
C ASP A 356 -3.26 -12.19 -8.84
N MET A 357 -2.85 -13.35 -9.38
CA MET A 357 -2.30 -13.44 -10.74
C MET A 357 -3.36 -13.11 -11.80
N GLU A 358 -4.58 -13.59 -11.62
CA GLU A 358 -5.71 -13.29 -12.50
C GLU A 358 -6.01 -11.79 -12.50
N LEU A 359 -6.13 -11.17 -11.31
CA LEU A 359 -6.40 -9.76 -11.16
C LEU A 359 -5.27 -8.87 -11.73
N LEU A 360 -4.01 -9.24 -11.52
CA LEU A 360 -2.86 -8.53 -12.09
C LEU A 360 -2.85 -8.62 -13.62
N LEU A 361 -3.20 -9.77 -14.18
CA LEU A 361 -3.34 -9.93 -15.63
C LEU A 361 -4.52 -9.12 -16.18
N GLU A 362 -5.66 -9.12 -15.47
CA GLU A 362 -6.82 -8.30 -15.83
C GLU A 362 -6.46 -6.82 -15.85
N GLY A 363 -5.83 -6.33 -14.76
CA GLY A 363 -5.33 -4.95 -14.68
C GLY A 363 -4.37 -4.62 -15.81
N ALA A 364 -3.45 -5.52 -16.13
CA ALA A 364 -2.51 -5.33 -17.23
C ALA A 364 -3.23 -5.29 -18.59
N ALA A 365 -4.21 -6.16 -18.83
CA ALA A 365 -4.98 -6.18 -20.06
C ALA A 365 -5.87 -4.92 -20.20
N LYS A 366 -6.48 -4.46 -19.11
CA LYS A 366 -7.31 -3.25 -19.11
C LYS A 366 -6.49 -1.95 -19.24
N LEU A 367 -5.26 -1.92 -18.76
CA LEU A 367 -4.44 -0.70 -18.69
C LEU A 367 -3.25 -0.67 -19.65
N HIS A 368 -3.10 -1.65 -20.56
CA HIS A 368 -1.92 -1.74 -21.42
C HIS A 368 -1.75 -0.53 -22.35
N GLU A 369 -2.82 0.15 -22.69
CA GLU A 369 -2.82 1.31 -23.60
C GLU A 369 -2.92 2.68 -22.90
N VAL A 370 -2.83 2.78 -21.57
CA VAL A 370 -2.87 4.08 -20.86
C VAL A 370 -1.82 5.08 -21.38
N GLY A 371 -0.72 4.60 -21.92
CA GLY A 371 0.35 5.40 -22.52
C GLY A 371 -0.01 6.05 -23.85
N LEU A 372 -1.13 5.70 -24.48
CA LEU A 372 -1.64 6.40 -25.67
C LEU A 372 -1.97 7.86 -25.37
N SER A 373 -2.31 8.18 -24.12
CA SER A 373 -2.51 9.54 -23.63
C SER A 373 -1.24 10.42 -23.78
N ILE A 374 -0.06 9.80 -23.88
CA ILE A 374 1.21 10.49 -24.12
C ILE A 374 1.57 10.41 -25.61
N SER A 375 1.70 9.20 -26.16
CA SER A 375 2.03 8.97 -27.56
C SER A 375 1.81 7.50 -27.98
N ALA A 376 1.36 7.29 -29.21
CA ALA A 376 1.31 5.96 -29.81
C ALA A 376 2.71 5.36 -30.04
N SER A 377 3.72 6.22 -30.30
CA SER A 377 5.11 5.79 -30.38
C SER A 377 5.66 5.47 -29.00
N GLY A 378 6.02 4.21 -28.76
CA GLY A 378 6.52 3.78 -27.46
C GLY A 378 5.43 3.60 -26.39
N VAL A 379 4.18 3.42 -26.77
CA VAL A 379 3.03 3.25 -25.84
C VAL A 379 3.34 2.33 -24.68
N GLN A 380 4.01 1.18 -24.91
CA GLN A 380 4.37 0.25 -23.85
C GLN A 380 5.35 0.83 -22.81
N LYS A 381 6.20 1.79 -23.24
CA LYS A 381 7.10 2.50 -22.31
C LYS A 381 6.31 3.52 -21.48
N HIS A 382 5.45 4.27 -22.16
CA HIS A 382 4.61 5.27 -21.51
C HIS A 382 3.62 4.61 -20.52
N SER A 383 2.98 3.51 -20.94
CA SER A 383 2.08 2.76 -20.07
C SER A 383 2.81 2.19 -18.84
N GLY A 384 3.97 1.56 -19.04
CA GLY A 384 4.79 1.08 -17.92
C GLY A 384 5.20 2.21 -16.97
N TYR A 385 5.62 3.36 -17.49
CA TYR A 385 5.98 4.53 -16.69
C TYR A 385 4.78 5.07 -15.88
N ILE A 386 3.64 5.26 -16.55
CA ILE A 386 2.41 5.72 -15.88
C ILE A 386 2.07 4.79 -14.72
N LEU A 387 2.00 3.47 -14.95
CA LEU A 387 1.60 2.50 -13.93
C LEU A 387 2.63 2.35 -12.81
N SER A 388 3.92 2.52 -13.10
CA SER A 388 4.96 2.52 -12.05
C SER A 388 4.86 3.72 -11.10
N ASN A 389 4.29 4.85 -11.55
CA ASN A 389 4.25 6.10 -10.80
C ASN A 389 2.82 6.55 -10.43
N ALA A 390 1.80 5.89 -10.96
CA ALA A 390 0.41 6.17 -10.61
C ALA A 390 0.13 5.81 -9.15
N TYR A 391 -0.79 6.53 -8.55
CA TYR A 391 -1.40 6.10 -7.31
C TYR A 391 -2.38 4.97 -7.59
N MET A 392 -2.13 3.79 -7.01
CA MET A 392 -2.90 2.57 -7.23
C MET A 392 -3.40 1.99 -5.88
N PRO A 393 -4.52 2.54 -5.33
CA PRO A 393 -5.13 2.01 -4.11
C PRO A 393 -5.44 0.52 -4.23
N GLY A 394 -5.21 -0.22 -3.14
CA GLY A 394 -5.40 -1.66 -3.10
C GLY A 394 -4.20 -2.47 -3.58
N PHE A 395 -3.30 -1.90 -4.39
CA PHE A 395 -2.07 -2.56 -4.83
C PHE A 395 -0.90 -2.26 -3.90
N ASN A 396 -0.19 -3.29 -3.49
CA ASN A 396 1.10 -3.11 -2.82
C ASN A 396 2.20 -2.71 -3.83
N ALA A 397 3.37 -2.32 -3.30
CA ALA A 397 4.45 -1.81 -4.15
C ALA A 397 5.03 -2.85 -5.13
N GLU A 398 4.90 -4.14 -4.84
CA GLU A 398 5.40 -5.22 -5.71
C GLU A 398 4.37 -5.61 -6.76
N GLU A 399 3.10 -5.70 -6.41
CA GLU A 399 2.00 -5.88 -7.36
C GLU A 399 1.98 -4.75 -8.39
N GLN A 400 2.12 -3.49 -7.94
CA GLN A 400 2.21 -2.36 -8.85
C GLN A 400 3.41 -2.46 -9.79
N ARG A 401 4.58 -2.87 -9.28
CA ARG A 401 5.78 -3.07 -10.12
C ARG A 401 5.62 -4.22 -11.09
N LEU A 402 5.03 -5.33 -10.64
CA LEU A 402 4.76 -6.48 -11.51
C LEU A 402 3.81 -6.09 -12.63
N LEU A 403 2.66 -5.50 -12.31
CA LEU A 403 1.67 -5.03 -13.28
C LEU A 403 2.28 -4.03 -14.28
N ALA A 404 3.01 -3.03 -13.79
CA ALA A 404 3.68 -2.05 -14.63
C ALA A 404 4.71 -2.69 -15.56
N THR A 405 5.41 -3.74 -15.10
CA THR A 405 6.39 -4.47 -15.91
C THR A 405 5.71 -5.35 -16.96
N VAL A 406 4.63 -6.04 -16.62
CA VAL A 406 3.83 -6.79 -17.58
C VAL A 406 3.37 -5.86 -18.72
N VAL A 407 2.85 -4.69 -18.37
CA VAL A 407 2.44 -3.68 -19.34
C VAL A 407 3.64 -3.06 -20.08
N ARG A 408 4.79 -2.86 -19.44
CA ARG A 408 6.00 -2.34 -20.09
C ARG A 408 6.48 -3.23 -21.23
N PHE A 409 6.21 -4.54 -21.16
CA PHE A 409 6.72 -5.53 -22.11
C PHE A 409 5.64 -6.24 -22.93
N PHE A 410 4.42 -5.72 -22.98
CA PHE A 410 3.33 -6.33 -23.76
C PHE A 410 3.56 -6.34 -25.26
N ARG A 411 4.55 -5.61 -25.76
CA ARG A 411 4.98 -5.54 -27.16
C ARG A 411 6.44 -5.15 -27.27
N LYS A 412 7.00 -5.27 -28.49
CA LYS A 412 8.40 -4.94 -28.83
C LYS A 412 9.39 -5.91 -28.17
N LYS A 413 10.69 -5.57 -28.21
CA LYS A 413 11.77 -6.43 -27.72
C LYS A 413 11.67 -6.56 -26.21
N LEU A 414 11.70 -7.80 -25.73
CA LEU A 414 11.75 -8.15 -24.34
C LEU A 414 13.19 -8.04 -23.84
N LYS A 415 13.35 -7.49 -22.65
CA LYS A 415 14.65 -7.23 -22.02
C LYS A 415 14.61 -7.70 -20.56
N PRO A 416 14.93 -8.98 -20.32
CA PRO A 416 14.90 -9.53 -18.96
C PRO A 416 15.81 -8.80 -17.96
N GLU A 417 16.87 -8.16 -18.45
CA GLU A 417 17.76 -7.34 -17.63
C GLU A 417 17.10 -6.07 -17.05
N GLU A 418 16.00 -5.63 -17.63
CA GLU A 418 15.18 -4.51 -17.12
C GLU A 418 14.08 -4.97 -16.13
N PHE A 419 13.95 -6.26 -15.83
CA PHE A 419 12.94 -6.76 -14.93
C PHE A 419 13.26 -6.37 -13.48
N PRO A 420 12.26 -5.95 -12.70
CA PRO A 420 12.48 -5.61 -11.31
C PRO A 420 12.76 -6.88 -10.49
N GLU A 421 13.54 -6.72 -9.45
CA GLU A 421 13.61 -7.74 -8.42
C GLU A 421 12.32 -7.69 -7.57
N LEU A 422 11.64 -8.82 -7.47
CA LEU A 422 10.43 -9.04 -6.68
C LEU A 422 10.75 -9.97 -5.51
N ALA A 423 10.15 -9.73 -4.35
CA ALA A 423 10.32 -10.57 -3.17
C ALA A 423 9.08 -11.45 -2.91
N LEU A 424 7.89 -10.97 -3.32
CA LEU A 424 6.62 -11.68 -3.15
C LEU A 424 6.27 -12.57 -4.36
N PHE A 425 6.86 -12.31 -5.52
CA PHE A 425 6.56 -13.02 -6.76
C PHE A 425 7.82 -13.57 -7.39
N ASP A 426 7.71 -14.76 -7.96
CA ASP A 426 8.79 -15.34 -8.76
C ASP A 426 8.91 -14.66 -10.12
N GLN A 427 10.13 -14.50 -10.59
CA GLN A 427 10.38 -13.92 -11.91
C GLN A 427 9.74 -14.73 -13.04
N SER A 428 9.58 -16.06 -12.82
CA SER A 428 8.87 -16.92 -13.77
C SER A 428 7.38 -16.57 -13.90
N GLN A 429 6.72 -16.14 -12.81
CA GLN A 429 5.33 -15.70 -12.83
C GLN A 429 5.17 -14.42 -13.65
N LEU A 430 6.06 -13.44 -13.44
CA LEU A 430 6.11 -12.22 -14.24
C LEU A 430 6.24 -12.53 -15.75
N VAL A 431 7.17 -13.40 -16.12
CA VAL A 431 7.39 -13.83 -17.51
C VAL A 431 6.12 -14.43 -18.11
N LYS A 432 5.45 -15.33 -17.38
CA LYS A 432 4.23 -16.00 -17.83
C LYS A 432 3.09 -15.01 -18.10
N LEU A 433 2.88 -14.04 -17.20
CA LEU A 433 1.87 -12.98 -17.40
C LEU A 433 2.22 -12.10 -18.63
N ILE A 434 3.50 -11.75 -18.82
CA ILE A 434 3.95 -11.02 -20.01
C ILE A 434 3.60 -11.81 -21.28
N LEU A 435 3.91 -13.11 -21.33
CA LEU A 435 3.66 -13.95 -22.51
C LEU A 435 2.16 -14.04 -22.84
N ILE A 436 1.32 -14.18 -21.82
CA ILE A 436 -0.15 -14.22 -21.98
C ILE A 436 -0.66 -12.89 -22.53
N LEU A 437 -0.25 -11.76 -21.94
CA LEU A 437 -0.69 -10.44 -22.39
C LEU A 437 -0.22 -10.15 -23.82
N ARG A 438 1.02 -10.47 -24.16
CA ARG A 438 1.57 -10.30 -25.53
C ARG A 438 0.71 -11.02 -26.55
N LEU A 439 0.40 -12.30 -26.33
CA LEU A 439 -0.46 -13.06 -27.20
C LEU A 439 -1.86 -12.45 -27.33
N ALA A 440 -2.45 -12.08 -26.20
CA ALA A 440 -3.78 -11.46 -26.21
C ALA A 440 -3.81 -10.16 -27.02
N VAL A 441 -2.77 -9.33 -26.92
CA VAL A 441 -2.65 -8.09 -27.70
C VAL A 441 -2.45 -8.37 -29.18
N VAL A 442 -1.60 -9.32 -29.53
CA VAL A 442 -1.36 -9.71 -30.94
C VAL A 442 -2.64 -10.24 -31.59
N ILE A 443 -3.36 -11.14 -30.90
CA ILE A 443 -4.61 -11.72 -31.40
C ILE A 443 -5.67 -10.64 -31.64
N ASN A 444 -5.69 -9.56 -30.86
CA ASN A 444 -6.65 -8.47 -30.95
C ASN A 444 -6.06 -7.19 -31.63
N SER A 445 -4.99 -7.32 -32.38
CA SER A 445 -4.29 -6.18 -32.98
C SER A 445 -5.11 -5.44 -34.05
N ASP A 446 -6.07 -6.13 -34.68
CA ASP A 446 -6.97 -5.56 -35.69
C ASP A 446 -8.13 -4.75 -35.09
N ARG A 447 -8.30 -4.76 -33.74
CA ARG A 447 -9.37 -4.08 -33.02
C ARG A 447 -10.78 -4.46 -33.46
N GLN A 448 -10.96 -5.67 -34.01
CA GLN A 448 -12.26 -6.19 -34.45
C GLN A 448 -12.79 -7.23 -33.47
N ASP A 449 -14.10 -7.29 -33.31
CA ASP A 449 -14.74 -8.31 -32.46
C ASP A 449 -14.89 -9.62 -33.25
N ARG A 450 -13.75 -10.33 -33.40
CA ARG A 450 -13.67 -11.60 -34.12
C ARG A 450 -13.10 -12.69 -33.25
N ARG A 451 -13.66 -13.90 -33.38
CA ARG A 451 -13.06 -15.09 -32.76
C ARG A 451 -11.95 -15.62 -33.65
N LEU A 452 -10.71 -15.52 -33.21
CA LEU A 452 -9.52 -15.96 -33.96
C LEU A 452 -8.89 -17.23 -33.37
N VAL A 453 -9.22 -17.59 -32.12
CA VAL A 453 -8.73 -18.77 -31.42
C VAL A 453 -9.92 -19.66 -31.02
N ASP A 454 -9.92 -20.91 -31.45
CA ASP A 454 -10.93 -21.92 -31.11
C ASP A 454 -10.60 -22.68 -29.83
N GLY A 455 -9.32 -22.85 -29.54
CA GLY A 455 -8.85 -23.57 -28.37
C GLY A 455 -7.41 -23.27 -28.02
N VAL A 456 -7.10 -23.55 -26.79
CA VAL A 456 -5.75 -23.40 -26.21
C VAL A 456 -5.43 -24.68 -25.46
N SER A 457 -4.22 -25.17 -25.60
CA SER A 457 -3.73 -26.30 -24.81
C SER A 457 -2.30 -26.07 -24.40
N VAL A 458 -1.92 -26.60 -23.25
CA VAL A 458 -0.57 -26.49 -22.70
C VAL A 458 -0.02 -27.88 -22.39
N LYS A 459 1.26 -28.05 -22.68
CA LYS A 459 2.03 -29.22 -22.25
C LYS A 459 3.39 -28.73 -21.78
N GLU A 460 3.62 -28.77 -20.47
CA GLU A 460 4.84 -28.20 -19.84
C GLU A 460 5.02 -26.73 -20.22
N SER A 461 6.13 -26.38 -20.88
CA SER A 461 6.43 -25.03 -21.38
C SER A 461 5.91 -24.73 -22.78
N GLN A 462 5.20 -25.69 -23.41
CA GLN A 462 4.65 -25.53 -24.75
C GLN A 462 3.18 -25.12 -24.70
N LEU A 463 2.86 -23.98 -25.29
CA LEU A 463 1.50 -23.48 -25.52
C LEU A 463 1.12 -23.69 -26.98
N THR A 464 -0.04 -24.30 -27.22
CA THR A 464 -0.55 -24.54 -28.58
C THR A 464 -1.90 -23.85 -28.76
N LEU A 465 -1.97 -22.94 -29.75
CA LEU A 465 -3.21 -22.27 -30.17
C LEU A 465 -3.87 -23.06 -31.31
N LYS A 466 -5.17 -23.31 -31.21
CA LYS A 466 -5.99 -23.79 -32.34
C LYS A 466 -6.60 -22.55 -33.00
N LEU A 467 -6.18 -22.27 -34.21
CA LEU A 467 -6.61 -21.07 -34.94
C LEU A 467 -7.84 -21.35 -35.79
N THR A 468 -8.80 -20.43 -35.79
CA THR A 468 -9.96 -20.49 -36.72
C THR A 468 -9.52 -20.35 -38.18
N LYS A 469 -10.42 -20.67 -39.11
CA LYS A 469 -10.16 -20.47 -40.54
C LYS A 469 -9.85 -19.02 -40.89
N ALA A 470 -10.52 -18.06 -40.24
CA ALA A 470 -10.26 -16.63 -40.44
C ALA A 470 -8.86 -16.23 -40.01
N ALA A 471 -8.40 -16.69 -38.84
CA ALA A 471 -7.04 -16.41 -38.34
C ALA A 471 -5.94 -16.98 -39.23
N ARG A 472 -6.19 -18.16 -39.83
CA ARG A 472 -5.23 -18.80 -40.74
C ARG A 472 -5.07 -18.09 -42.09
N LEU A 473 -6.09 -17.37 -42.51
CA LEU A 473 -6.04 -16.58 -43.76
C LEU A 473 -5.47 -15.17 -43.54
N ASP A 474 -5.24 -14.81 -42.29
CA ASP A 474 -4.68 -13.50 -41.93
C ASP A 474 -3.15 -13.58 -41.87
N ALA A 475 -2.50 -13.22 -42.97
CA ALA A 475 -1.04 -13.27 -43.11
C ALA A 475 -0.33 -12.32 -42.11
N VAL A 476 -0.97 -11.21 -41.72
CA VAL A 476 -0.41 -10.26 -40.75
C VAL A 476 -0.39 -10.88 -39.35
N LEU A 477 -1.49 -11.49 -38.97
CA LEU A 477 -1.58 -12.21 -37.69
C LEU A 477 -0.55 -13.35 -37.62
N GLN A 478 -0.40 -14.13 -38.71
CA GLN A 478 0.59 -15.22 -38.75
C GLN A 478 2.00 -14.71 -38.56
N ALA A 479 2.41 -13.66 -39.29
CA ALA A 479 3.72 -13.07 -39.11
C ALA A 479 3.95 -12.56 -37.69
N GLN A 480 2.94 -11.96 -37.06
CA GLN A 480 3.02 -11.54 -35.67
C GLN A 480 3.14 -12.71 -34.68
N LEU A 481 2.43 -13.82 -34.93
CA LEU A 481 2.55 -15.04 -34.12
C LEU A 481 3.92 -15.71 -34.26
N ASP A 482 4.53 -15.66 -35.46
CA ASP A 482 5.93 -16.12 -35.68
C ASP A 482 6.93 -15.30 -34.88
N ASP A 483 6.77 -13.98 -34.84
CA ASP A 483 7.59 -13.09 -34.01
C ASP A 483 7.42 -13.40 -32.50
N GLU A 484 6.20 -13.67 -32.07
CA GLU A 484 5.95 -14.08 -30.70
C GLU A 484 6.51 -15.47 -30.40
N ALA A 485 6.43 -16.44 -31.31
CA ALA A 485 7.05 -17.76 -31.14
C ALA A 485 8.57 -17.65 -30.96
N ALA A 486 9.23 -16.73 -31.68
CA ALA A 486 10.65 -16.44 -31.47
C ALA A 486 10.91 -15.79 -30.09
N THR A 487 10.00 -14.99 -29.60
CA THR A 487 10.09 -14.37 -28.26
C THR A 487 9.89 -15.43 -27.17
N PHE A 488 8.91 -16.31 -27.28
CA PHE A 488 8.67 -17.43 -26.36
C PHE A 488 9.92 -18.32 -26.24
N LYS A 489 10.53 -18.67 -27.39
CA LYS A 489 11.72 -19.53 -27.43
C LYS A 489 12.90 -18.94 -26.66
N LYS A 490 13.11 -17.61 -26.70
CA LYS A 490 14.17 -16.93 -25.94
C LYS A 490 13.99 -17.01 -24.44
N LEU A 491 12.77 -17.23 -23.97
CA LEU A 491 12.41 -17.31 -22.55
C LEU A 491 12.26 -18.75 -22.06
N GLY A 492 12.58 -19.74 -22.91
CA GLY A 492 12.46 -21.16 -22.55
C GLY A 492 11.05 -21.75 -22.75
N TYR A 493 10.15 -21.00 -23.39
CA TYR A 493 8.81 -21.46 -23.75
C TYR A 493 8.69 -21.75 -25.25
N ARG A 494 7.65 -22.51 -25.61
CA ARG A 494 7.37 -22.84 -27.00
C ARG A 494 5.94 -22.45 -27.35
N LEU A 495 5.77 -21.63 -28.36
CA LEU A 495 4.49 -21.31 -28.94
C LEU A 495 4.31 -22.08 -30.23
N LEU A 496 3.22 -22.83 -30.34
CA LEU A 496 2.75 -23.48 -31.58
C LEU A 496 1.37 -22.96 -31.90
N TYR A 497 1.02 -22.94 -33.17
CA TYR A 497 -0.33 -22.71 -33.61
C TYR A 497 -0.69 -23.69 -34.75
N VAL A 498 -1.89 -24.25 -34.67
CA VAL A 498 -2.36 -25.29 -35.57
C VAL A 498 -3.77 -24.95 -36.06
N ALA A 499 -4.18 -25.61 -37.12
CA ALA A 499 -5.55 -25.55 -37.60
C ALA A 499 -6.52 -26.18 -36.57
N SER A 500 -7.67 -25.56 -36.36
CA SER A 500 -8.79 -26.20 -35.64
C SER A 500 -9.39 -27.27 -36.49
#